data_3d4522c77cff35a44df0acd2ee7d246d
#
_entry.id   3d4522c77cff35a44df0acd2ee7d246d
#
_cell.length_a   1.000
_cell.length_b   1.000
_cell.length_c   1.000
_cell.angle_alpha   90.00
_cell.angle_beta   90.00
_cell.angle_gamma   90.00
#
_symmetry.space_group_name_H-M   'P 1'
#
loop_
_entity.id
_entity.type
_entity.pdbx_description
1 polymer ?
#
loop_
_entity_poly.entity_id
_entity_poly.type
_entity_poly.pdbx_seq_one_letter_code
_entity_poly.pdbx_strand_id
1 'polypeptide(L)'
;MNVAYSDLSLITEPGPGDRPFLQAVRSAQSSADLVMYELSDPTFEQALVSAQKRGVRVQVLLNGGYYGGGSSANEAAYSYLKANGVSVRWSPSRFALTHQKTLVVDDKTAYIMTLNLVDEDYSTSRDFAVADANSQDVSAIEATFTADWNNRSIRPSHGVDLVWSPGALDSQLSLINSARYTLDIYNEEMDDSAVTSALGAAARRGVDVKVVMTASSDWDSAFKSLTGAGVHVRTYKQDASLYIHAKMILVDGRRVFLGSQNFSAGSLDDNRELGIILSTGAIIRSLEGTFAGDYAHATPFPTSRHSTTSKPKPKPPAPQQTCSVSADWDGSYQDWNVYVQGPADVDATATADGHSYSYYTNSSGYADIYLYAPESAAGDMVTVTAGSATCTGTL
;
A
#
# COMPACT_ATOMS: atom_id res chain seq x y z
N MET A 1 38.87 -8.85 8.52
CA MET A 1 37.44 -8.86 8.80
C MET A 1 36.79 -7.92 7.80
N ASN A 2 36.16 -8.47 6.78
CA ASN A 2 35.36 -7.66 5.84
C ASN A 2 34.13 -7.21 6.59
N VAL A 3 34.05 -5.92 6.88
CA VAL A 3 32.79 -5.29 7.27
C VAL A 3 31.94 -5.34 6.00
N ALA A 4 30.96 -6.23 5.96
CA ALA A 4 29.91 -6.15 4.95
C ALA A 4 29.20 -4.80 5.20
N TYR A 5 29.42 -3.84 4.31
CA TYR A 5 28.52 -2.69 4.19
C TYR A 5 27.14 -3.30 3.91
N SER A 6 26.14 -2.92 4.70
CA SER A 6 24.77 -3.33 4.38
C SER A 6 24.44 -2.74 3.00
N ASP A 7 24.07 -3.59 2.05
CA ASP A 7 23.66 -3.19 0.69
C ASP A 7 22.44 -2.25 0.69
N LEU A 8 21.91 -1.93 1.88
CA LEU A 8 20.69 -1.17 2.11
C LEU A 8 20.95 0.10 2.94
N SER A 9 20.37 1.22 2.53
CA SER A 9 20.30 2.43 3.35
C SER A 9 18.92 3.09 3.26
N LEU A 10 18.50 3.75 4.36
CA LEU A 10 17.22 4.44 4.49
C LEU A 10 17.38 5.94 4.29
N ILE A 11 16.46 6.55 3.54
CA ILE A 11 16.25 7.98 3.43
C ILE A 11 14.89 8.27 4.03
N THR A 12 14.80 9.30 4.90
CA THR A 12 13.56 9.68 5.60
C THR A 12 13.23 11.13 5.30
N GLU A 13 12.00 11.40 4.88
CA GLU A 13 11.47 12.75 4.67
C GLU A 13 10.35 13.07 5.71
N PRO A 14 10.26 14.34 6.10
CA PRO A 14 11.10 15.49 5.81
C PRO A 14 12.55 15.31 6.29
N GLY A 15 13.49 15.66 5.40
CA GLY A 15 14.92 15.45 5.69
C GLY A 15 15.85 15.97 4.61
N PRO A 16 16.60 15.09 3.91
CA PRO A 16 17.55 15.50 2.87
C PRO A 16 16.90 16.00 1.58
N GLY A 17 15.59 15.76 1.36
CA GLY A 17 14.89 16.06 0.11
C GLY A 17 15.38 15.23 -1.07
N ASP A 18 15.47 15.87 -2.23
CA ASP A 18 15.95 15.27 -3.47
C ASP A 18 17.46 14.97 -3.50
N ARG A 19 18.23 15.52 -2.55
CA ARG A 19 19.72 15.49 -2.59
C ARG A 19 20.33 14.11 -2.78
N PRO A 20 19.88 13.02 -2.14
CA PRO A 20 20.45 11.69 -2.36
C PRO A 20 20.25 11.22 -3.81
N PHE A 21 19.08 11.47 -4.37
CA PHE A 21 18.72 11.07 -5.74
C PHE A 21 19.45 11.94 -6.76
N LEU A 22 19.55 13.27 -6.52
CA LEU A 22 20.35 14.17 -7.32
C LEU A 22 21.83 13.75 -7.36
N GLN A 23 22.38 13.39 -6.20
CA GLN A 23 23.78 12.94 -6.12
C GLN A 23 23.95 11.63 -6.93
N ALA A 24 23.02 10.71 -6.84
CA ALA A 24 23.06 9.47 -7.60
C ALA A 24 23.07 9.74 -9.11
N VAL A 25 22.15 10.55 -9.63
CA VAL A 25 22.09 10.92 -11.05
C VAL A 25 23.32 11.70 -11.50
N ARG A 26 23.83 12.62 -10.66
CA ARG A 26 25.02 13.42 -10.97
C ARG A 26 26.29 12.57 -11.01
N SER A 27 26.37 11.51 -10.24
CA SER A 27 27.52 10.59 -10.19
C SER A 27 27.41 9.41 -11.17
N ALA A 28 26.25 9.22 -11.79
CA ALA A 28 26.02 8.15 -12.77
C ALA A 28 27.05 8.15 -13.90
N GLN A 29 27.56 6.95 -14.23
CA GLN A 29 28.60 6.73 -15.23
C GLN A 29 28.06 6.08 -16.51
N SER A 30 27.04 5.23 -16.41
CA SER A 30 26.53 4.42 -17.52
C SER A 30 25.04 4.59 -17.76
N SER A 31 24.22 4.54 -16.71
CA SER A 31 22.76 4.55 -16.85
C SER A 31 22.05 5.23 -15.69
N ALA A 32 20.86 5.76 -15.98
CA ALA A 32 19.88 6.20 -14.99
C ALA A 32 18.48 5.90 -15.55
N ASP A 33 17.81 4.94 -14.95
CA ASP A 33 16.48 4.48 -15.36
C ASP A 33 15.47 4.85 -14.27
N LEU A 34 14.50 5.70 -14.62
CA LEU A 34 13.51 6.26 -13.72
C LEU A 34 12.10 5.79 -14.10
N VAL A 35 11.37 5.26 -13.15
CA VAL A 35 9.90 5.16 -13.19
C VAL A 35 9.33 6.11 -12.16
N MET A 36 8.43 7.00 -12.55
CA MET A 36 7.89 7.99 -11.63
C MET A 36 6.41 8.27 -11.88
N TYR A 37 5.65 8.28 -10.78
CA TYR A 37 4.22 8.64 -10.81
C TYR A 37 4.05 10.13 -11.05
N GLU A 38 4.71 10.99 -10.24
CA GLU A 38 4.73 12.44 -10.42
C GLU A 38 6.14 12.98 -10.39
N LEU A 39 6.53 13.70 -11.44
CA LEU A 39 7.80 14.39 -11.60
C LEU A 39 7.52 15.86 -11.93
N SER A 40 7.81 16.74 -10.96
CA SER A 40 7.67 18.18 -11.10
C SER A 40 8.78 18.95 -10.35
N ASP A 41 9.92 18.29 -10.10
CA ASP A 41 11.12 18.90 -9.55
C ASP A 41 12.05 19.36 -10.68
N PRO A 42 12.15 20.69 -10.97
CA PRO A 42 12.97 21.20 -12.05
C PRO A 42 14.47 20.94 -11.85
N THR A 43 14.93 20.83 -10.60
CA THR A 43 16.33 20.55 -10.27
C THR A 43 16.69 19.12 -10.63
N PHE A 44 15.80 18.19 -10.33
CA PHE A 44 15.97 16.78 -10.69
C PHE A 44 15.87 16.56 -12.20
N GLU A 45 14.92 17.20 -12.86
CA GLU A 45 14.79 17.16 -14.32
C GLU A 45 16.08 17.67 -15.03
N GLN A 46 16.64 18.78 -14.54
CA GLN A 46 17.92 19.31 -15.05
C GLN A 46 19.09 18.37 -14.80
N ALA A 47 19.10 17.64 -13.70
CA ALA A 47 20.13 16.63 -13.39
C ALA A 47 20.07 15.47 -14.39
N LEU A 48 18.88 14.99 -14.75
CA LEU A 48 18.68 13.95 -15.78
C LEU A 48 19.20 14.43 -17.16
N VAL A 49 18.84 15.66 -17.56
CA VAL A 49 19.34 16.26 -18.80
C VAL A 49 20.86 16.40 -18.78
N SER A 50 21.44 16.80 -17.65
CA SER A 50 22.88 16.95 -17.51
C SER A 50 23.60 15.58 -17.57
N ALA A 51 23.03 14.52 -16.99
CA ALA A 51 23.54 13.16 -17.10
C ALA A 51 23.53 12.69 -18.57
N GLN A 52 22.42 12.88 -19.26
CA GLN A 52 22.31 12.56 -20.71
C GLN A 52 23.38 13.29 -21.54
N LYS A 53 23.63 14.57 -21.27
CA LYS A 53 24.66 15.37 -21.96
C LYS A 53 26.09 14.89 -21.67
N ARG A 54 26.31 14.23 -20.53
CA ARG A 54 27.60 13.58 -20.18
C ARG A 54 27.79 12.24 -20.88
N GLY A 55 26.77 11.72 -21.56
CA GLY A 55 26.82 10.41 -22.26
C GLY A 55 26.25 9.26 -21.42
N VAL A 56 25.64 9.53 -20.26
CA VAL A 56 24.89 8.54 -19.47
C VAL A 56 23.60 8.21 -20.23
N ARG A 57 23.25 6.92 -20.35
CA ARG A 57 21.94 6.50 -20.87
C ARG A 57 20.88 6.86 -19.86
N VAL A 58 20.02 7.83 -20.19
CA VAL A 58 18.90 8.21 -19.32
C VAL A 58 17.59 7.79 -19.95
N GLN A 59 16.80 6.96 -19.26
CA GLN A 59 15.48 6.52 -19.68
C GLN A 59 14.46 6.81 -18.57
N VAL A 60 13.33 7.41 -18.94
CA VAL A 60 12.30 7.84 -17.99
C VAL A 60 10.94 7.32 -18.42
N LEU A 61 10.28 6.57 -17.56
CA LEU A 61 8.87 6.18 -17.66
C LEU A 61 8.04 7.04 -16.72
N LEU A 62 7.11 7.82 -17.26
CA LEU A 62 6.19 8.66 -16.49
C LEU A 62 4.77 8.12 -16.58
N ASN A 63 4.03 8.20 -15.48
CA ASN A 63 2.61 7.90 -15.50
C ASN A 63 1.88 8.85 -16.46
N GLY A 64 1.10 8.29 -17.38
CA GLY A 64 0.47 9.03 -18.49
C GLY A 64 -0.95 9.48 -18.24
N GLY A 65 -1.55 9.18 -17.11
CA GLY A 65 -2.95 9.54 -16.85
C GLY A 65 -3.39 9.23 -15.43
N TYR A 66 -4.57 9.75 -15.09
CA TYR A 66 -5.29 9.42 -13.87
C TYR A 66 -6.51 8.54 -14.20
N TYR A 67 -7.05 7.84 -13.23
CA TYR A 67 -8.37 7.22 -13.33
C TYR A 67 -9.37 8.26 -13.81
N GLY A 68 -10.00 7.99 -14.97
CA GLY A 68 -11.01 8.88 -15.56
C GLY A 68 -10.54 9.88 -16.61
N GLY A 69 -9.27 9.87 -17.04
CA GLY A 69 -8.81 10.55 -18.26
C GLY A 69 -8.61 12.05 -18.13
N GLY A 70 -7.85 12.50 -17.13
CA GLY A 70 -7.32 13.86 -17.04
C GLY A 70 -5.98 14.03 -17.78
N SER A 71 -5.54 15.29 -18.01
CA SER A 71 -4.16 15.56 -18.43
C SER A 71 -3.19 15.12 -17.33
N SER A 72 -2.08 14.51 -17.73
CA SER A 72 -1.05 14.06 -16.80
C SER A 72 -0.33 15.24 -16.16
N ALA A 73 -0.13 15.21 -14.83
CA ALA A 73 0.73 16.15 -14.12
C ALA A 73 2.17 16.17 -14.69
N ASN A 74 2.56 15.10 -15.38
CA ASN A 74 3.91 14.90 -15.94
C ASN A 74 4.11 15.53 -17.33
N GLU A 75 3.12 16.19 -17.96
CA GLU A 75 3.27 16.69 -19.33
C GLU A 75 4.40 17.72 -19.48
N ALA A 76 4.58 18.57 -18.48
CA ALA A 76 5.65 19.56 -18.47
C ALA A 76 7.03 18.88 -18.42
N ALA A 77 7.24 17.97 -17.48
CA ALA A 77 8.48 17.18 -17.34
C ALA A 77 8.75 16.33 -18.59
N TYR A 78 7.72 15.67 -19.13
CA TYR A 78 7.83 14.88 -20.37
C TYR A 78 8.32 15.74 -21.53
N SER A 79 7.70 16.89 -21.73
CA SER A 79 8.04 17.80 -22.82
C SER A 79 9.44 18.39 -22.67
N TYR A 80 9.80 18.78 -21.43
CA TYR A 80 11.13 19.32 -21.12
C TYR A 80 12.24 18.28 -21.34
N LEU A 81 12.08 17.08 -20.79
CA LEU A 81 13.05 15.99 -20.93
C LEU A 81 13.24 15.60 -22.39
N LYS A 82 12.13 15.43 -23.14
CA LYS A 82 12.15 15.09 -24.57
C LYS A 82 12.84 16.15 -25.41
N ALA A 83 12.53 17.44 -25.17
CA ALA A 83 13.15 18.55 -25.89
C ALA A 83 14.65 18.67 -25.66
N ASN A 84 15.14 18.16 -24.51
CA ASN A 84 16.55 18.15 -24.14
C ASN A 84 17.28 16.82 -24.43
N GLY A 85 16.67 15.91 -25.20
CA GLY A 85 17.29 14.70 -25.71
C GLY A 85 17.30 13.52 -24.74
N VAL A 86 16.58 13.59 -23.60
CA VAL A 86 16.37 12.46 -22.70
C VAL A 86 15.34 11.50 -23.33
N SER A 87 15.60 10.20 -23.24
CA SER A 87 14.63 9.20 -23.66
C SER A 87 13.50 9.11 -22.64
N VAL A 88 12.34 9.67 -22.95
CA VAL A 88 11.16 9.64 -22.08
C VAL A 88 9.99 8.99 -22.79
N ARG A 89 9.21 8.17 -22.06
CA ARG A 89 8.00 7.50 -22.54
C ARG A 89 6.90 7.59 -21.49
N TRP A 90 5.66 7.54 -21.97
CA TRP A 90 4.52 7.24 -21.12
C TRP A 90 4.54 5.76 -20.73
N SER A 91 4.18 5.47 -19.52
CA SER A 91 4.08 4.11 -18.99
C SER A 91 3.01 3.28 -19.72
N PRO A 92 3.08 1.95 -19.67
CA PRO A 92 2.13 1.08 -20.36
C PRO A 92 0.69 1.28 -19.88
N SER A 93 -0.23 1.45 -20.84
CA SER A 93 -1.66 1.66 -20.58
C SER A 93 -2.43 0.40 -20.13
N ARG A 94 -1.75 -0.75 -20.00
CA ARG A 94 -2.34 -1.98 -19.45
C ARG A 94 -2.52 -1.95 -17.94
N PHE A 95 -1.88 -1.02 -17.26
CA PHE A 95 -2.08 -0.75 -15.84
C PHE A 95 -3.04 0.43 -15.68
N ALA A 96 -3.85 0.41 -14.64
CA ALA A 96 -4.71 1.54 -14.34
C ALA A 96 -3.89 2.81 -14.11
N LEU A 97 -2.82 2.69 -13.32
CA LEU A 97 -1.77 3.70 -13.14
C LEU A 97 -0.39 3.02 -13.08
N THR A 98 0.65 3.77 -13.39
CA THR A 98 2.00 3.43 -12.98
C THR A 98 2.35 4.31 -11.78
N HIS A 99 2.05 3.79 -10.59
CA HIS A 99 2.27 4.49 -9.33
C HIS A 99 3.63 4.15 -8.68
N GLN A 100 4.43 3.35 -9.36
CA GLN A 100 5.80 3.04 -8.99
C GLN A 100 6.67 4.30 -8.95
N LYS A 101 7.59 4.36 -7.97
CA LYS A 101 8.56 5.42 -7.77
C LYS A 101 9.93 4.78 -7.54
N THR A 102 10.72 4.69 -8.62
CA THR A 102 11.98 3.94 -8.59
C THR A 102 13.01 4.56 -9.51
N LEU A 103 14.22 4.76 -9.01
CA LEU A 103 15.39 5.17 -9.79
C LEU A 103 16.45 4.07 -9.69
N VAL A 104 16.95 3.58 -10.82
CA VAL A 104 18.12 2.70 -10.86
C VAL A 104 19.30 3.42 -11.51
N VAL A 105 20.47 3.36 -10.89
CA VAL A 105 21.68 4.01 -11.36
C VAL A 105 22.76 2.98 -11.60
N ASP A 106 23.34 3.03 -12.80
CA ASP A 106 24.48 2.22 -13.26
C ASP A 106 24.28 0.69 -13.15
N ASP A 107 23.02 0.23 -13.17
CA ASP A 107 22.62 -1.16 -12.93
C ASP A 107 23.19 -1.72 -11.61
N LYS A 108 23.38 -0.84 -10.60
CA LYS A 108 24.03 -1.17 -9.32
C LYS A 108 23.23 -0.81 -8.09
N THR A 109 22.48 0.28 -8.14
CA THR A 109 21.71 0.75 -6.98
C THR A 109 20.32 1.16 -7.42
N ALA A 110 19.33 0.55 -6.80
CA ALA A 110 17.92 0.93 -6.94
C ALA A 110 17.49 1.78 -5.74
N TYR A 111 16.82 2.88 -6.00
CA TYR A 111 16.10 3.68 -5.00
C TYR A 111 14.62 3.35 -5.10
N ILE A 112 14.10 2.64 -4.11
CA ILE A 112 12.68 2.27 -4.00
C ILE A 112 12.04 3.28 -3.06
N MET A 113 11.07 4.04 -3.55
CA MET A 113 10.57 5.23 -2.87
C MET A 113 9.07 5.14 -2.57
N THR A 114 8.65 5.72 -1.45
CA THR A 114 7.24 6.03 -1.20
C THR A 114 6.88 7.40 -1.79
N LEU A 115 7.86 8.30 -1.92
CA LEU A 115 7.70 9.69 -2.36
C LEU A 115 7.67 9.85 -3.89
N ASN A 116 6.99 10.88 -4.35
CA ASN A 116 7.14 11.44 -5.69
C ASN A 116 8.38 12.36 -5.76
N LEU A 117 8.81 12.72 -6.97
CA LEU A 117 9.83 13.75 -7.17
C LEU A 117 9.16 15.10 -7.44
N VAL A 118 8.61 15.66 -6.38
CA VAL A 118 7.88 16.93 -6.32
C VAL A 118 8.54 17.82 -5.27
N ASP A 119 9.08 18.97 -5.68
CA ASP A 119 9.89 19.84 -4.81
C ASP A 119 9.14 20.31 -3.55
N GLU A 120 7.86 20.59 -3.68
CA GLU A 120 7.02 21.09 -2.58
C GLU A 120 6.80 20.04 -1.49
N ASP A 121 6.86 18.73 -1.82
CA ASP A 121 6.52 17.62 -0.92
C ASP A 121 7.66 17.25 0.03
N TYR A 122 8.92 17.47 -0.35
CA TYR A 122 10.07 17.00 0.43
C TYR A 122 10.11 17.55 1.86
N SER A 123 9.62 18.77 2.07
CA SER A 123 9.63 19.40 3.39
C SER A 123 8.34 19.20 4.18
N THR A 124 7.28 18.70 3.56
CA THR A 124 5.93 18.66 4.11
C THR A 124 5.37 17.26 4.25
N SER A 125 5.93 16.27 3.52
CA SER A 125 5.41 14.90 3.51
C SER A 125 6.30 13.94 4.29
N ARG A 126 5.70 13.08 5.10
CA ARG A 126 6.35 11.88 5.66
C ARG A 126 6.47 10.87 4.56
N ASP A 127 7.70 10.61 4.15
CA ASP A 127 8.05 9.63 3.15
C ASP A 127 9.35 8.91 3.47
N PHE A 128 9.59 7.82 2.76
CA PHE A 128 10.80 7.03 2.86
C PHE A 128 11.32 6.62 1.48
N ALA A 129 12.62 6.39 1.40
CA ALA A 129 13.21 5.65 0.31
C ALA A 129 14.27 4.68 0.84
N VAL A 130 14.39 3.55 0.15
CA VAL A 130 15.44 2.58 0.39
C VAL A 130 16.39 2.61 -0.81
N ALA A 131 17.67 2.87 -0.57
CA ALA A 131 18.70 2.59 -1.55
C ALA A 131 19.15 1.15 -1.35
N ASP A 132 19.00 0.35 -2.40
CA ASP A 132 19.26 -1.08 -2.43
C ASP A 132 20.32 -1.38 -3.50
N ALA A 133 21.44 -1.99 -3.08
CA ALA A 133 22.52 -2.43 -3.96
C ALA A 133 22.57 -3.96 -4.12
N ASN A 134 21.53 -4.68 -3.70
CA ASN A 134 21.44 -6.11 -3.95
C ASN A 134 21.27 -6.39 -5.43
N SER A 135 22.20 -7.14 -6.02
CA SER A 135 22.24 -7.38 -7.47
C SER A 135 21.05 -8.19 -7.99
N GLN A 136 20.41 -9.02 -7.16
CA GLN A 136 19.23 -9.79 -7.57
C GLN A 136 18.00 -8.87 -7.66
N ASP A 137 17.84 -7.93 -6.70
CA ASP A 137 16.76 -6.97 -6.68
C ASP A 137 16.94 -5.95 -7.80
N VAL A 138 18.13 -5.38 -7.95
CA VAL A 138 18.45 -4.46 -9.06
C VAL A 138 18.17 -5.13 -10.41
N SER A 139 18.60 -6.38 -10.62
CA SER A 139 18.35 -7.10 -11.88
C SER A 139 16.86 -7.37 -12.13
N ALA A 140 16.09 -7.67 -11.08
CA ALA A 140 14.64 -7.87 -11.18
C ALA A 140 13.90 -6.58 -11.54
N ILE A 141 14.33 -5.45 -10.96
CA ILE A 141 13.78 -4.13 -11.25
C ILE A 141 14.10 -3.72 -12.70
N GLU A 142 15.35 -3.88 -13.14
CA GLU A 142 15.77 -3.57 -14.51
C GLU A 142 15.08 -4.44 -15.57
N ALA A 143 14.88 -5.73 -15.29
CA ALA A 143 14.13 -6.61 -16.19
C ALA A 143 12.68 -6.13 -16.35
N THR A 144 12.06 -5.70 -15.25
CA THR A 144 10.69 -5.18 -15.23
C THR A 144 10.63 -3.82 -15.94
N PHE A 145 11.57 -2.91 -15.64
CA PHE A 145 11.69 -1.64 -16.34
C PHE A 145 11.81 -1.83 -17.86
N THR A 146 12.70 -2.72 -18.29
CA THR A 146 12.92 -3.00 -19.73
C THR A 146 11.67 -3.56 -20.40
N ALA A 147 10.91 -4.41 -19.72
CA ALA A 147 9.65 -4.93 -20.25
C ALA A 147 8.60 -3.82 -20.37
N ASP A 148 8.42 -3.00 -19.35
CA ASP A 148 7.48 -1.89 -19.34
C ASP A 148 7.89 -0.81 -20.34
N TRP A 149 9.19 -0.50 -20.46
CA TRP A 149 9.74 0.38 -21.48
C TRP A 149 9.37 -0.04 -22.91
N ASN A 150 9.40 -1.35 -23.18
CA ASN A 150 9.07 -1.90 -24.50
C ASN A 150 7.60 -2.32 -24.62
N ASN A 151 6.75 -1.95 -23.66
CA ASN A 151 5.33 -2.31 -23.58
C ASN A 151 5.10 -3.84 -23.72
N ARG A 152 5.96 -4.63 -23.08
CA ARG A 152 5.87 -6.10 -23.06
C ARG A 152 5.36 -6.56 -21.70
N SER A 153 4.53 -7.58 -21.69
CA SER A 153 4.11 -8.24 -20.45
C SER A 153 5.29 -8.98 -19.82
N ILE A 154 5.38 -8.88 -18.50
CA ILE A 154 6.32 -9.62 -17.67
C ILE A 154 5.62 -10.02 -16.37
N ARG A 155 5.95 -11.19 -15.85
CA ARG A 155 5.74 -11.50 -14.44
C ARG A 155 7.01 -11.07 -13.71
N PRO A 156 6.98 -10.00 -12.91
CA PRO A 156 8.18 -9.51 -12.24
C PRO A 156 8.76 -10.56 -11.30
N SER A 157 10.08 -10.63 -11.23
CA SER A 157 10.76 -11.41 -10.20
C SER A 157 10.68 -10.67 -8.87
N HIS A 158 10.48 -11.42 -7.79
CA HIS A 158 10.52 -10.86 -6.43
C HIS A 158 11.94 -10.60 -5.91
N GLY A 159 12.99 -10.82 -6.75
CA GLY A 159 14.37 -10.66 -6.29
C GLY A 159 14.61 -11.45 -5.01
N VAL A 160 15.11 -10.75 -3.98
CA VAL A 160 15.20 -11.28 -2.61
C VAL A 160 13.90 -11.01 -1.84
N ASP A 161 13.43 -9.76 -1.84
CA ASP A 161 12.32 -9.33 -0.98
C ASP A 161 11.40 -8.27 -1.65
N LEU A 162 11.40 -8.16 -2.98
CA LEU A 162 10.57 -7.19 -3.71
C LEU A 162 9.08 -7.58 -3.71
N VAL A 163 8.23 -6.58 -3.60
CA VAL A 163 6.76 -6.70 -3.67
C VAL A 163 6.23 -5.89 -4.83
N TRP A 164 5.57 -6.54 -5.77
CA TRP A 164 5.04 -5.91 -6.97
C TRP A 164 3.52 -5.85 -6.97
N SER A 165 2.95 -4.75 -7.45
CA SER A 165 1.59 -4.70 -7.95
C SER A 165 1.61 -4.76 -9.49
N PRO A 166 0.61 -5.41 -10.12
CA PRO A 166 -0.50 -6.18 -9.53
C PRO A 166 -0.04 -7.39 -8.71
N GLY A 167 -0.82 -7.74 -7.66
CA GLY A 167 -0.62 -8.94 -6.84
C GLY A 167 0.09 -8.68 -5.50
N ALA A 168 0.14 -7.42 -5.01
CA ALA A 168 0.76 -7.08 -3.73
C ALA A 168 -0.08 -7.48 -2.52
N LEU A 169 -1.41 -7.64 -2.67
CA LEU A 169 -2.34 -7.89 -1.58
C LEU A 169 -1.91 -9.10 -0.73
N ASP A 170 -1.63 -10.24 -1.35
CA ASP A 170 -1.24 -11.47 -0.61
C ASP A 170 0.01 -11.27 0.25
N SER A 171 1.01 -10.57 -0.29
CA SER A 171 2.27 -10.29 0.43
C SER A 171 2.03 -9.39 1.64
N GLN A 172 1.20 -8.35 1.48
CA GLN A 172 0.86 -7.44 2.57
C GLN A 172 0.00 -8.11 3.64
N LEU A 173 -1.02 -8.89 3.24
CA LEU A 173 -1.84 -9.67 4.17
C LEU A 173 -0.99 -10.70 4.93
N SER A 174 -0.09 -11.41 4.25
CA SER A 174 0.85 -12.34 4.88
C SER A 174 1.71 -11.65 5.93
N LEU A 175 2.22 -10.45 5.62
CA LEU A 175 3.03 -9.66 6.54
C LEU A 175 2.21 -9.22 7.76
N ILE A 176 1.01 -8.64 7.58
CA ILE A 176 0.10 -8.23 8.65
C ILE A 176 -0.30 -9.42 9.54
N ASN A 177 -0.65 -10.54 8.92
CA ASN A 177 -1.07 -11.74 9.65
C ASN A 177 0.08 -12.40 10.44
N SER A 178 1.33 -12.14 10.08
CA SER A 178 2.51 -12.64 10.79
C SER A 178 2.77 -11.94 12.14
N ALA A 179 2.14 -10.77 12.38
CA ALA A 179 2.31 -9.98 13.59
C ALA A 179 1.85 -10.74 14.84
N ARG A 180 2.68 -10.67 15.90
CA ARG A 180 2.43 -11.32 17.20
C ARG A 180 2.38 -10.33 18.36
N TYR A 181 3.08 -9.20 18.27
CA TYR A 181 3.22 -8.25 19.36
C TYR A 181 2.83 -6.83 18.95
N THR A 182 3.40 -6.32 17.87
CA THR A 182 3.20 -4.94 17.42
C THR A 182 3.01 -4.86 15.91
N LEU A 183 2.22 -3.87 15.49
CA LEU A 183 2.01 -3.55 14.08
C LEU A 183 1.87 -2.04 13.95
N ASP A 184 2.89 -1.39 13.38
CA ASP A 184 2.93 0.05 13.17
C ASP A 184 2.74 0.34 11.68
N ILE A 185 1.73 1.14 11.35
CA ILE A 185 1.25 1.38 9.98
C ILE A 185 1.29 2.86 9.62
N TYR A 186 1.94 3.18 8.52
CA TYR A 186 1.66 4.37 7.73
C TYR A 186 0.97 3.95 6.43
N ASN A 187 -0.02 4.68 6.02
CA ASN A 187 -0.56 4.62 4.67
C ASN A 187 -1.25 5.93 4.31
N GLU A 188 -1.49 6.18 3.04
CA GLU A 188 -2.20 7.35 2.55
C GLU A 188 -3.69 7.04 2.34
N GLU A 189 -4.01 5.79 1.97
CA GLU A 189 -5.37 5.30 1.73
C GLU A 189 -5.71 4.16 2.70
N MET A 190 -7.00 3.98 3.01
CA MET A 190 -7.49 2.90 3.86
C MET A 190 -8.85 2.39 3.32
N ASP A 191 -8.83 1.94 2.08
CA ASP A 191 -10.04 1.54 1.35
C ASP A 191 -10.14 0.01 1.15
N ASP A 192 -9.01 -0.70 1.13
CA ASP A 192 -9.02 -2.15 0.95
C ASP A 192 -9.60 -2.86 2.17
N SER A 193 -10.70 -3.59 1.96
CA SER A 193 -11.45 -4.26 3.02
C SER A 193 -10.72 -5.48 3.59
N ALA A 194 -9.91 -6.18 2.80
CA ALA A 194 -9.14 -7.32 3.28
C ALA A 194 -8.00 -6.84 4.20
N VAL A 195 -7.36 -5.71 3.86
CA VAL A 195 -6.35 -5.10 4.72
C VAL A 195 -6.95 -4.59 6.02
N THR A 196 -8.06 -3.84 5.97
CA THR A 196 -8.74 -3.34 7.17
C THR A 196 -9.21 -4.48 8.07
N SER A 197 -9.74 -5.56 7.49
CA SER A 197 -10.12 -6.78 8.22
C SER A 197 -8.94 -7.46 8.88
N ALA A 198 -7.80 -7.58 8.18
CA ALA A 198 -6.59 -8.18 8.71
C ALA A 198 -5.99 -7.38 9.88
N LEU A 199 -5.97 -6.04 9.78
CA LEU A 199 -5.54 -5.14 10.87
C LEU A 199 -6.45 -5.28 12.10
N GLY A 200 -7.78 -5.27 11.90
CA GLY A 200 -8.73 -5.51 12.96
C GLY A 200 -8.60 -6.90 13.60
N ALA A 201 -8.38 -7.93 12.79
CA ALA A 201 -8.13 -9.29 13.27
C ALA A 201 -6.82 -9.38 14.08
N ALA A 202 -5.76 -8.67 13.68
CA ALA A 202 -4.52 -8.59 14.44
C ALA A 202 -4.75 -7.98 15.83
N ALA A 203 -5.50 -6.87 15.92
CA ALA A 203 -5.85 -6.25 17.20
C ALA A 203 -6.69 -7.20 18.09
N ARG A 204 -7.67 -7.92 17.53
CA ARG A 204 -8.45 -8.94 18.26
C ARG A 204 -7.61 -10.11 18.75
N ARG A 205 -6.49 -10.44 18.09
CA ARG A 205 -5.51 -11.44 18.57
C ARG A 205 -4.63 -10.93 19.71
N GLY A 206 -4.73 -9.64 20.07
CA GLY A 206 -3.93 -9.00 21.12
C GLY A 206 -2.65 -8.33 20.61
N VAL A 207 -2.49 -8.14 19.30
CA VAL A 207 -1.40 -7.34 18.72
C VAL A 207 -1.67 -5.86 18.99
N ASP A 208 -0.66 -5.10 19.44
CA ASP A 208 -0.74 -3.64 19.57
C ASP A 208 -0.64 -3.03 18.17
N VAL A 209 -1.80 -2.75 17.55
CA VAL A 209 -1.89 -2.21 16.19
C VAL A 209 -2.06 -0.70 16.26
N LYS A 210 -1.13 0.02 15.65
CA LYS A 210 -1.13 1.48 15.55
C LYS A 210 -1.14 1.92 14.10
N VAL A 211 -1.98 2.90 13.78
CA VAL A 211 -2.10 3.50 12.45
C VAL A 211 -1.92 5.00 12.56
N VAL A 212 -1.05 5.57 11.71
CA VAL A 212 -0.88 7.03 11.57
C VAL A 212 -1.12 7.40 10.11
N MET A 213 -2.08 8.27 9.87
CA MET A 213 -2.47 8.75 8.54
C MET A 213 -2.80 10.25 8.58
N THR A 214 -2.92 10.87 7.42
CA THR A 214 -3.58 12.17 7.28
C THR A 214 -5.10 11.97 7.29
N ALA A 215 -5.82 12.82 7.99
CA ALA A 215 -7.28 12.72 8.10
C ALA A 215 -7.95 12.97 6.75
N SER A 216 -8.84 12.09 6.33
CA SER A 216 -9.79 12.29 5.23
C SER A 216 -11.13 11.69 5.63
N SER A 217 -12.21 12.35 5.22
CA SER A 217 -13.56 11.80 5.38
C SER A 217 -13.77 10.48 4.62
N ASP A 218 -12.96 10.23 3.60
CA ASP A 218 -13.01 9.02 2.78
C ASP A 218 -12.69 7.78 3.60
N TRP A 219 -11.81 7.92 4.60
CA TRP A 219 -11.37 6.83 5.48
C TRP A 219 -12.12 6.73 6.80
N ASP A 220 -13.09 7.63 7.08
CA ASP A 220 -13.82 7.68 8.34
C ASP A 220 -14.52 6.35 8.70
N SER A 221 -15.06 5.65 7.71
CA SER A 221 -15.72 4.36 7.91
C SER A 221 -14.71 3.29 8.33
N ALA A 222 -13.58 3.20 7.60
CA ALA A 222 -12.49 2.30 7.92
C ALA A 222 -11.91 2.59 9.31
N PHE A 223 -11.68 3.87 9.64
CA PHE A 223 -11.15 4.26 10.97
C PHE A 223 -12.10 3.91 12.12
N LYS A 224 -13.43 4.04 11.92
CA LYS A 224 -14.43 3.62 12.90
C LYS A 224 -14.39 2.10 13.09
N SER A 225 -14.30 1.33 12.01
CA SER A 225 -14.18 -0.12 12.06
C SER A 225 -12.91 -0.55 12.78
N LEU A 226 -11.75 -0.01 12.39
CA LEU A 226 -10.46 -0.31 13.00
C LEU A 226 -10.43 0.02 14.48
N THR A 227 -10.90 1.21 14.90
CA THR A 227 -10.96 1.60 16.30
C THR A 227 -11.95 0.73 17.10
N GLY A 228 -13.07 0.34 16.49
CA GLY A 228 -14.02 -0.61 17.05
C GLY A 228 -13.42 -2.00 17.29
N ALA A 229 -12.47 -2.42 16.47
CA ALA A 229 -11.72 -3.67 16.61
C ALA A 229 -10.54 -3.60 17.60
N GLY A 230 -10.23 -2.41 18.14
CA GLY A 230 -9.14 -2.19 19.08
C GLY A 230 -7.85 -1.65 18.47
N VAL A 231 -7.87 -1.25 17.20
CA VAL A 231 -6.73 -0.59 16.55
C VAL A 231 -6.60 0.85 17.03
N HIS A 232 -5.39 1.28 17.32
CA HIS A 232 -5.08 2.64 17.75
C HIS A 232 -4.84 3.56 16.55
N VAL A 233 -5.90 4.18 16.02
CA VAL A 233 -5.80 5.11 14.90
C VAL A 233 -5.54 6.53 15.39
N ARG A 234 -4.53 7.18 14.83
CA ARG A 234 -4.23 8.60 15.02
C ARG A 234 -4.05 9.30 13.67
N THR A 235 -4.45 10.57 13.61
CA THR A 235 -4.39 11.32 12.36
C THR A 235 -3.74 12.68 12.51
N TYR A 236 -3.05 13.12 11.47
CA TYR A 236 -2.72 14.52 11.23
C TYR A 236 -3.90 15.18 10.50
N LYS A 237 -4.14 16.46 10.75
CA LYS A 237 -5.11 17.23 9.95
C LYS A 237 -4.59 17.44 8.54
N GLN A 238 -5.48 17.66 7.57
CA GLN A 238 -5.10 17.96 6.18
C GLN A 238 -4.27 19.25 6.04
N ASP A 239 -4.48 20.23 6.91
CA ASP A 239 -3.75 21.50 6.97
C ASP A 239 -2.54 21.47 7.92
N ALA A 240 -2.16 20.30 8.42
CA ALA A 240 -0.96 20.15 9.24
C ALA A 240 0.31 20.37 8.40
N SER A 241 1.40 20.74 9.09
CA SER A 241 2.71 20.89 8.46
C SER A 241 3.34 19.56 8.01
N LEU A 242 2.77 18.43 8.39
CA LEU A 242 3.19 17.10 7.99
C LEU A 242 2.01 16.32 7.39
N TYR A 243 2.15 15.95 6.14
CA TYR A 243 1.26 15.04 5.43
C TYR A 243 1.83 13.62 5.49
N ILE A 244 1.03 12.63 5.81
CA ILE A 244 1.45 11.23 5.82
C ILE A 244 1.18 10.62 4.46
N HIS A 245 2.24 10.53 3.65
CA HIS A 245 2.23 9.92 2.32
C HIS A 245 2.91 8.55 2.31
N ALA A 246 3.74 8.25 3.28
CA ALA A 246 4.45 6.98 3.40
C ALA A 246 3.53 5.77 3.43
N LYS A 247 3.97 4.66 2.83
CA LYS A 247 3.33 3.35 2.88
C LYS A 247 4.29 2.39 3.59
N MET A 248 3.96 2.06 4.83
CA MET A 248 4.79 1.23 5.70
C MET A 248 3.95 0.23 6.51
N ILE A 249 4.42 -1.00 6.57
CA ILE A 249 3.91 -2.03 7.48
C ILE A 249 5.09 -2.54 8.29
N LEU A 250 5.21 -2.12 9.56
CA LEU A 250 6.28 -2.54 10.45
C LEU A 250 5.77 -3.56 11.46
N VAL A 251 6.34 -4.75 11.44
CA VAL A 251 5.88 -5.92 12.22
C VAL A 251 6.89 -6.29 13.27
N ASP A 252 6.46 -6.30 14.54
CA ASP A 252 7.18 -6.81 15.71
C ASP A 252 8.61 -6.23 15.89
N GLY A 253 8.89 -5.04 15.31
CA GLY A 253 10.22 -4.46 15.29
C GLY A 253 11.26 -5.34 14.57
N ARG A 254 10.85 -6.17 13.61
CA ARG A 254 11.72 -7.17 12.95
C ARG A 254 11.63 -7.19 11.43
N ARG A 255 10.48 -6.87 10.88
CA ARG A 255 10.25 -6.85 9.43
C ARG A 255 9.45 -5.62 9.07
N VAL A 256 9.81 -4.99 7.97
CA VAL A 256 9.10 -3.81 7.48
C VAL A 256 8.90 -3.90 5.98
N PHE A 257 7.70 -3.61 5.52
CA PHE A 257 7.40 -3.27 4.14
C PHE A 257 7.50 -1.75 3.96
N LEU A 258 8.17 -1.31 2.89
CA LEU A 258 8.18 0.07 2.39
C LEU A 258 7.96 0.04 0.88
N GLY A 259 7.10 0.91 0.35
CA GLY A 259 6.86 0.96 -1.09
C GLY A 259 5.85 2.01 -1.50
N SER A 260 5.39 1.90 -2.74
CA SER A 260 4.42 2.83 -3.31
C SER A 260 2.97 2.41 -3.09
N GLN A 261 2.72 1.19 -2.63
CA GLN A 261 1.39 0.57 -2.55
C GLN A 261 0.52 1.19 -1.46
N ASN A 262 -0.57 1.79 -1.86
CA ASN A 262 -1.66 2.20 -0.98
C ASN A 262 -2.56 1.01 -0.60
N PHE A 263 -3.33 1.14 0.48
CA PHE A 263 -4.34 0.15 0.85
C PHE A 263 -5.66 0.39 0.11
N SER A 264 -5.61 0.23 -1.21
CA SER A 264 -6.76 0.23 -2.10
C SER A 264 -6.62 -0.86 -3.15
N ALA A 265 -7.73 -1.43 -3.63
CA ALA A 265 -7.73 -2.49 -4.63
C ALA A 265 -6.96 -2.07 -5.89
N GLY A 266 -7.18 -0.84 -6.37
CA GLY A 266 -6.45 -0.31 -7.52
C GLY A 266 -4.94 -0.31 -7.33
N SER A 267 -4.46 0.07 -6.15
CA SER A 267 -3.03 0.09 -5.83
C SER A 267 -2.44 -1.31 -5.71
N LEU A 268 -3.18 -2.23 -5.12
CA LEU A 268 -2.68 -3.58 -4.83
C LEU A 268 -2.73 -4.50 -6.06
N ASP A 269 -3.76 -4.36 -6.94
CA ASP A 269 -4.05 -5.33 -7.98
C ASP A 269 -4.16 -4.79 -9.41
N ASP A 270 -4.29 -3.47 -9.63
CA ASP A 270 -4.45 -2.88 -10.97
C ASP A 270 -3.28 -2.01 -11.43
N ASN A 271 -2.57 -1.40 -10.48
CA ASN A 271 -1.46 -0.50 -10.77
C ASN A 271 -0.14 -1.25 -10.99
N ARG A 272 0.82 -0.60 -11.66
CA ARG A 272 2.23 -0.96 -11.57
C ARG A 272 2.84 -0.23 -10.37
N GLU A 273 3.23 -1.00 -9.34
CA GLU A 273 3.83 -0.49 -8.11
C GLU A 273 5.00 -1.37 -7.64
N LEU A 274 5.86 -0.83 -6.81
CA LEU A 274 7.00 -1.55 -6.22
C LEU A 274 7.18 -1.19 -4.75
N GLY A 275 7.40 -2.21 -3.95
CA GLY A 275 7.85 -2.11 -2.57
C GLY A 275 8.91 -3.17 -2.27
N ILE A 276 9.41 -3.14 -1.05
CA ILE A 276 10.43 -4.06 -0.54
C ILE A 276 10.11 -4.43 0.91
N ILE A 277 10.36 -5.70 1.29
CA ILE A 277 10.25 -6.16 2.68
C ILE A 277 11.66 -6.33 3.24
N LEU A 278 11.97 -5.65 4.35
CA LEU A 278 13.29 -5.60 4.95
C LEU A 278 13.30 -6.18 6.36
N SER A 279 14.46 -6.71 6.77
CA SER A 279 14.73 -7.15 8.14
C SER A 279 16.01 -6.53 8.75
N THR A 280 16.53 -5.47 8.12
CA THR A 280 17.77 -4.79 8.55
C THR A 280 17.53 -3.99 9.82
N GLY A 281 18.10 -4.42 10.94
CA GLY A 281 17.83 -3.87 12.27
C GLY A 281 18.15 -2.38 12.44
N ALA A 282 19.11 -1.82 11.70
CA ALA A 282 19.39 -0.37 11.74
C ALA A 282 18.25 0.44 11.08
N ILE A 283 17.74 -0.01 9.94
CA ILE A 283 16.61 0.61 9.23
C ILE A 283 15.36 0.52 10.11
N ILE A 284 15.07 -0.66 10.65
CA ILE A 284 13.90 -0.89 11.50
C ILE A 284 13.89 0.06 12.70
N ARG A 285 15.00 0.17 13.45
CA ARG A 285 15.09 1.08 14.60
C ARG A 285 14.88 2.56 14.21
N SER A 286 15.37 2.97 13.05
CA SER A 286 15.15 4.33 12.54
C SER A 286 13.67 4.58 12.25
N LEU A 287 13.00 3.62 11.62
CA LEU A 287 11.56 3.68 11.32
C LEU A 287 10.70 3.65 12.59
N GLU A 288 11.03 2.78 13.56
CA GLU A 288 10.36 2.76 14.88
C GLU A 288 10.45 4.13 15.58
N GLY A 289 11.65 4.74 15.57
CA GLY A 289 11.84 6.06 16.18
C GLY A 289 11.04 7.15 15.47
N THR A 290 11.01 7.14 14.14
CA THR A 290 10.22 8.09 13.35
C THR A 290 8.73 7.89 13.60
N PHE A 291 8.25 6.64 13.53
CA PHE A 291 6.85 6.32 13.78
C PHE A 291 6.40 6.71 15.19
N ALA A 292 7.19 6.41 16.21
CA ALA A 292 6.88 6.77 17.59
C ALA A 292 6.76 8.30 17.78
N GLY A 293 7.62 9.07 17.12
CA GLY A 293 7.55 10.53 17.10
C GLY A 293 6.27 11.04 16.45
N ASP A 294 5.98 10.58 15.26
CA ASP A 294 4.77 10.98 14.52
C ASP A 294 3.49 10.54 15.24
N TYR A 295 3.48 9.31 15.77
CA TYR A 295 2.35 8.81 16.54
C TYR A 295 2.08 9.66 17.80
N ALA A 296 3.13 10.13 18.48
CA ALA A 296 2.98 10.97 19.66
C ALA A 296 2.34 12.32 19.33
N HIS A 297 2.65 12.91 18.16
CA HIS A 297 2.14 14.20 17.72
C HIS A 297 0.76 14.12 17.02
N ALA A 298 0.41 12.99 16.46
CA ALA A 298 -0.88 12.79 15.81
C ALA A 298 -2.03 12.76 16.83
N THR A 299 -3.22 13.23 16.41
CA THR A 299 -4.42 13.28 17.23
C THR A 299 -5.15 11.93 17.18
N PRO A 300 -5.57 11.34 18.32
CA PRO A 300 -6.40 10.14 18.29
C PRO A 300 -7.68 10.34 17.49
N PHE A 301 -7.98 9.42 16.59
CA PHE A 301 -9.26 9.40 15.89
C PHE A 301 -10.40 9.22 16.93
N PRO A 302 -11.48 10.00 16.89
CA PRO A 302 -12.53 9.95 17.89
C PRO A 302 -13.17 8.57 17.94
N THR A 303 -12.93 7.83 19.01
CA THR A 303 -13.77 6.69 19.33
C THR A 303 -15.11 7.22 19.82
N SER A 304 -16.22 6.77 19.26
CA SER A 304 -17.53 7.02 19.87
C SER A 304 -17.50 6.45 21.29
N ARG A 305 -17.26 7.32 22.29
CA ARG A 305 -17.36 6.91 23.69
C ARG A 305 -18.80 6.48 23.92
N HIS A 306 -19.04 5.19 24.08
CA HIS A 306 -20.18 4.75 24.86
C HIS A 306 -19.96 5.34 26.25
N SER A 307 -20.73 6.39 26.57
CA SER A 307 -20.77 6.98 27.91
C SER A 307 -21.27 5.92 28.89
N THR A 308 -20.34 5.24 29.56
CA THR A 308 -20.67 4.34 30.66
C THR A 308 -20.86 5.14 31.95
N THR A 309 -21.97 5.91 32.04
CA THR A 309 -22.51 6.39 33.30
C THR A 309 -24.02 6.27 33.30
N SER A 310 -24.51 5.04 33.38
CA SER A 310 -25.79 4.71 33.99
C SER A 310 -25.79 3.26 34.43
N LYS A 311 -26.11 2.98 35.70
CA LYS A 311 -26.38 1.65 36.20
C LYS A 311 -27.33 0.92 35.26
N PRO A 312 -27.04 -0.33 34.86
CA PRO A 312 -27.88 -1.06 33.92
C PRO A 312 -29.26 -1.30 34.55
N LYS A 313 -30.28 -0.75 33.96
CA LYS A 313 -31.64 -1.26 34.07
C LYS A 313 -31.66 -2.60 33.31
N PRO A 314 -32.31 -3.67 33.78
CA PRO A 314 -32.37 -4.92 33.06
C PRO A 314 -32.88 -4.70 31.64
N LYS A 315 -32.03 -5.01 30.63
CA LYS A 315 -32.36 -4.86 29.21
C LYS A 315 -33.36 -5.96 28.83
N PRO A 316 -34.42 -5.63 28.10
CA PRO A 316 -35.21 -6.65 27.40
C PRO A 316 -34.31 -7.48 26.51
N PRO A 317 -34.58 -8.75 26.24
CA PRO A 317 -33.77 -9.55 25.33
C PRO A 317 -33.66 -8.82 23.99
N ALA A 318 -32.43 -8.71 23.47
CA ALA A 318 -32.17 -8.07 22.19
C ALA A 318 -32.97 -8.79 21.10
N PRO A 319 -33.50 -8.05 20.09
CA PRO A 319 -34.08 -8.67 18.92
C PRO A 319 -33.06 -9.63 18.32
N GLN A 320 -33.48 -10.86 17.98
CA GLN A 320 -32.63 -11.80 17.28
C GLN A 320 -32.15 -11.15 15.99
N GLN A 321 -30.85 -10.97 15.84
CA GLN A 321 -30.27 -10.49 14.60
C GLN A 321 -30.49 -11.57 13.54
N THR A 322 -30.94 -11.16 12.37
CA THR A 322 -31.16 -12.05 11.22
C THR A 322 -30.22 -11.66 10.10
N CYS A 323 -29.82 -12.61 9.29
CA CYS A 323 -29.12 -12.36 8.04
C CYS A 323 -29.78 -13.14 6.88
N SER A 324 -29.47 -12.78 5.66
CA SER A 324 -29.77 -13.52 4.44
C SER A 324 -28.54 -13.56 3.55
N VAL A 325 -28.44 -14.60 2.74
CA VAL A 325 -27.30 -14.83 1.84
C VAL A 325 -27.82 -15.31 0.48
N SER A 326 -27.18 -14.83 -0.59
CA SER A 326 -27.29 -15.35 -1.95
C SER A 326 -25.88 -15.45 -2.53
N ALA A 327 -25.67 -16.27 -3.55
CA ALA A 327 -24.37 -16.41 -4.19
C ALA A 327 -24.52 -16.59 -5.70
N ASP A 328 -23.53 -16.08 -6.45
CA ASP A 328 -23.40 -16.26 -7.88
C ASP A 328 -21.95 -16.66 -8.22
N TRP A 329 -21.79 -17.54 -9.22
CA TRP A 329 -20.49 -17.98 -9.70
C TRP A 329 -19.87 -16.94 -10.64
N ASP A 330 -18.66 -16.46 -10.34
CA ASP A 330 -17.86 -15.65 -11.25
C ASP A 330 -16.85 -16.52 -12.02
N GLY A 331 -17.18 -16.84 -13.25
CA GLY A 331 -16.34 -17.66 -14.12
C GLY A 331 -15.04 -16.96 -14.57
N SER A 332 -14.94 -15.65 -14.40
CA SER A 332 -13.73 -14.88 -14.76
C SER A 332 -12.64 -15.03 -13.72
N TYR A 333 -13.02 -15.11 -12.45
CA TYR A 333 -12.11 -15.24 -11.31
C TYR A 333 -12.09 -16.65 -10.71
N GLN A 334 -13.03 -17.53 -11.13
CA GLN A 334 -13.20 -18.89 -10.62
C GLN A 334 -13.48 -18.92 -9.10
N ASP A 335 -14.31 -17.99 -8.63
CA ASP A 335 -14.77 -17.88 -7.25
C ASP A 335 -16.30 -17.66 -7.19
N TRP A 336 -16.84 -17.68 -5.96
CA TRP A 336 -18.24 -17.41 -5.69
C TRP A 336 -18.38 -16.01 -5.07
N ASN A 337 -19.19 -15.16 -5.68
CA ASN A 337 -19.63 -13.92 -5.07
C ASN A 337 -20.75 -14.22 -4.08
N VAL A 338 -20.49 -14.12 -2.78
CA VAL A 338 -21.44 -14.40 -1.70
C VAL A 338 -21.96 -13.09 -1.14
N TYR A 339 -23.19 -12.73 -1.48
CA TYR A 339 -23.85 -11.50 -1.06
C TYR A 339 -24.54 -11.70 0.28
N VAL A 340 -24.17 -10.92 1.27
CA VAL A 340 -24.70 -10.98 2.63
C VAL A 340 -25.51 -9.73 2.93
N GLN A 341 -26.73 -9.90 3.42
CA GLN A 341 -27.50 -8.83 4.06
C GLN A 341 -27.78 -9.25 5.49
N GLY A 342 -27.24 -8.52 6.44
CA GLY A 342 -27.28 -8.85 7.86
C GLY A 342 -27.22 -7.63 8.77
N PRO A 343 -26.77 -7.77 9.99
CA PRO A 343 -26.50 -6.65 10.87
C PRO A 343 -25.46 -5.71 10.26
N ALA A 344 -25.65 -4.40 10.48
CA ALA A 344 -24.71 -3.39 10.02
C ALA A 344 -23.43 -3.38 10.88
N ASP A 345 -22.32 -3.02 10.26
CA ASP A 345 -21.04 -2.78 10.93
C ASP A 345 -20.54 -3.98 11.76
N VAL A 346 -20.62 -5.19 11.21
CA VAL A 346 -20.13 -6.42 11.84
C VAL A 346 -19.30 -7.25 10.86
N ASP A 347 -18.42 -8.12 11.39
CA ASP A 347 -17.76 -9.14 10.58
C ASP A 347 -18.80 -10.13 10.03
N ALA A 348 -18.73 -10.40 8.73
CA ALA A 348 -19.47 -11.46 8.05
C ALA A 348 -18.47 -12.47 7.49
N THR A 349 -18.65 -13.74 7.82
CA THR A 349 -17.79 -14.83 7.36
C THR A 349 -18.63 -15.83 6.56
N ALA A 350 -18.28 -16.03 5.31
CA ALA A 350 -18.84 -17.09 4.45
C ALA A 350 -17.96 -18.32 4.53
N THR A 351 -18.58 -19.49 4.66
CA THR A 351 -17.90 -20.79 4.76
C THR A 351 -18.61 -21.82 3.85
N ALA A 352 -17.85 -22.46 2.98
CA ALA A 352 -18.27 -23.62 2.21
C ALA A 352 -17.08 -24.58 2.00
N ASP A 353 -17.31 -25.88 2.08
CA ASP A 353 -16.33 -26.97 1.86
C ASP A 353 -14.98 -26.79 2.57
N GLY A 354 -15.04 -26.27 3.80
CA GLY A 354 -13.84 -26.05 4.63
C GLY A 354 -13.07 -24.77 4.33
N HIS A 355 -13.48 -24.00 3.33
CA HIS A 355 -12.94 -22.68 3.03
C HIS A 355 -13.78 -21.59 3.73
N SER A 356 -13.12 -20.56 4.26
CA SER A 356 -13.80 -19.46 4.97
C SER A 356 -13.16 -18.14 4.59
N TYR A 357 -14.00 -17.17 4.23
CA TYR A 357 -13.58 -15.79 3.93
C TYR A 357 -14.46 -14.82 4.69
N SER A 358 -13.86 -13.76 5.19
CA SER A 358 -14.54 -12.78 6.02
C SER A 358 -14.44 -11.39 5.44
N TYR A 359 -15.57 -10.69 5.45
CA TYR A 359 -15.69 -9.28 5.09
C TYR A 359 -16.50 -8.55 6.15
N TYR A 360 -16.44 -7.23 6.12
CA TYR A 360 -17.17 -6.39 7.06
C TYR A 360 -18.46 -5.90 6.38
N THR A 361 -19.61 -6.05 7.06
CA THR A 361 -20.86 -5.47 6.55
C THR A 361 -20.82 -3.95 6.69
N ASN A 362 -21.22 -3.24 5.64
CA ASN A 362 -21.32 -1.79 5.66
C ASN A 362 -22.45 -1.30 6.59
N SER A 363 -22.64 0.03 6.69
CA SER A 363 -23.68 0.65 7.52
C SER A 363 -25.13 0.30 7.14
N SER A 364 -25.35 -0.29 5.96
CA SER A 364 -26.64 -0.87 5.54
C SER A 364 -26.76 -2.37 5.84
N GLY A 365 -25.72 -2.98 6.40
CA GLY A 365 -25.69 -4.41 6.71
C GLY A 365 -25.33 -5.28 5.51
N TYR A 366 -24.80 -4.72 4.42
CA TYR A 366 -24.43 -5.44 3.21
C TYR A 366 -22.93 -5.75 3.18
N ALA A 367 -22.57 -6.98 2.74
CA ALA A 367 -21.21 -7.37 2.38
C ALA A 367 -21.24 -8.24 1.11
N ASP A 368 -20.19 -8.12 0.32
CA ASP A 368 -19.89 -8.98 -0.84
C ASP A 368 -18.61 -9.74 -0.51
N ILE A 369 -18.70 -11.08 -0.45
CA ILE A 369 -17.62 -11.95 -0.02
C ILE A 369 -17.20 -12.82 -1.20
N TYR A 370 -15.97 -12.64 -1.65
CA TYR A 370 -15.36 -13.49 -2.68
C TYR A 370 -14.85 -14.78 -2.03
N LEU A 371 -15.59 -15.89 -2.25
CA LEU A 371 -15.31 -17.19 -1.67
C LEU A 371 -14.64 -18.09 -2.72
N TYR A 372 -13.34 -18.27 -2.59
CA TYR A 372 -12.63 -19.27 -3.39
C TYR A 372 -12.82 -20.65 -2.76
N ALA A 373 -13.72 -21.42 -3.34
CA ALA A 373 -14.03 -22.80 -2.92
C ALA A 373 -14.10 -23.69 -4.18
N PRO A 374 -12.93 -24.10 -4.74
CA PRO A 374 -12.82 -24.75 -6.04
C PRO A 374 -13.47 -26.14 -6.10
N GLU A 375 -13.74 -26.75 -4.95
CA GLU A 375 -14.42 -28.06 -4.84
C GLU A 375 -15.93 -27.91 -4.71
N SER A 376 -16.43 -26.69 -4.48
CA SER A 376 -17.86 -26.41 -4.35
C SER A 376 -18.53 -26.31 -5.71
N ALA A 377 -19.74 -26.86 -5.81
CA ALA A 377 -20.58 -26.80 -6.99
C ALA A 377 -21.86 -25.98 -6.75
N ALA A 378 -22.49 -25.54 -7.83
CA ALA A 378 -23.81 -24.90 -7.75
C ALA A 378 -24.82 -25.82 -7.04
N GLY A 379 -25.39 -25.33 -5.94
CA GLY A 379 -26.30 -26.08 -5.08
C GLY A 379 -25.66 -26.52 -3.74
N ASP A 380 -24.36 -26.40 -3.58
CA ASP A 380 -23.71 -26.67 -2.29
C ASP A 380 -24.04 -25.57 -1.27
N MET A 381 -23.95 -25.93 0.00
CA MET A 381 -24.39 -25.05 1.07
C MET A 381 -23.30 -24.08 1.48
N VAL A 382 -23.59 -22.76 1.46
CA VAL A 382 -22.76 -21.76 2.10
C VAL A 382 -23.39 -21.34 3.43
N THR A 383 -22.58 -21.30 4.48
CA THR A 383 -22.97 -20.80 5.79
C THR A 383 -22.32 -19.44 6.02
N VAL A 384 -23.12 -18.45 6.40
CA VAL A 384 -22.63 -17.11 6.72
C VAL A 384 -22.93 -16.79 8.18
N THR A 385 -21.90 -16.31 8.89
CA THR A 385 -22.05 -15.70 10.21
C THR A 385 -21.82 -14.20 10.09
N ALA A 386 -22.76 -13.37 10.55
CA ALA A 386 -22.64 -11.91 10.56
C ALA A 386 -22.96 -11.38 11.96
N GLY A 387 -21.93 -10.97 12.72
CA GLY A 387 -22.07 -10.65 14.13
C GLY A 387 -22.58 -11.87 14.93
N SER A 388 -23.78 -11.76 15.52
CA SER A 388 -24.47 -12.86 16.23
C SER A 388 -25.49 -13.61 15.36
N ALA A 389 -25.71 -13.20 14.11
CA ALA A 389 -26.61 -13.83 13.18
C ALA A 389 -25.88 -14.97 12.42
N THR A 390 -26.60 -16.04 12.12
CA THR A 390 -26.14 -17.11 11.20
C THR A 390 -27.23 -17.38 10.20
N CYS A 391 -26.85 -17.45 8.95
CA CYS A 391 -27.74 -17.79 7.83
C CYS A 391 -27.05 -18.74 6.87
N THR A 392 -27.85 -19.46 6.10
CA THR A 392 -27.38 -20.41 5.09
C THR A 392 -28.04 -20.11 3.75
N GLY A 393 -27.32 -20.30 2.68
CA GLY A 393 -27.77 -20.24 1.32
C GLY A 393 -27.16 -21.35 0.49
N THR A 394 -27.34 -21.28 -0.81
CA THR A 394 -26.71 -22.19 -1.78
C THR A 394 -25.77 -21.40 -2.67
N LEU A 395 -24.63 -22.00 -2.99
CA LEU A 395 -23.70 -21.54 -4.02
C LEU A 395 -24.28 -21.75 -5.41
#